data_0c0dc1d4dcf3a683931dd10a8573599f
#
_entry.id   0c0dc1d4dcf3a683931dd10a8573599f
#
_cell.length_a   1.000
_cell.length_b   1.000
_cell.length_c   1.000
_cell.angle_alpha   90.00
_cell.angle_beta   90.00
_cell.angle_gamma   90.00
#
_symmetry.space_group_name_H-M   'P 1'
#
loop_
_entity.id
_entity.type
_entity.pdbx_description
1 polymer ?
#
loop_
_entity_poly.entity_id
_entity_poly.type
_entity_poly.pdbx_seq_one_letter_code
_entity_poly.pdbx_strand_id
1 'polypeptide(L)'
;MKKTLIFCLCAFLNIFLYANETKFDCVQLLNSYLEHDLTLQKLLLEVSKSELNLKLSKIENGFDILLSTGNMIFYPGNGASDSQITMKPSISAKIPSLKNLTASVSTEYEYKSSSEKNELENTKIAFSVDAISSEEILSKISVLKSERALLEAKRLLQTSSLASENRFYTELKSILLYINDIFTYFQTVYTDKLHLETLKAQGYSSASSTYRVQEMKVSSGEHDIETALHNLRLKFIVFYQNCGIKIDFTDENKFMDFVPENIPVVEALSFSDYEKENFSEIENAKWIHQINEMVRSSDKFFSMGVNAGYTVKNSSTSSNTLDAGISATIGGLNLASSLSFPLGLEGFTPAVSVSMSVSPNLFRKKNITTEQNSLSSQQEVLDIQEAYDNYETSLISYNQACVNLEWEKKSVAENFTLYKENESDLYKYYKSGIVSESEFLSAKNNRQLYEIKILINRLEYILYNNEVLSEFVPAN
;
A
#
# COMPACT_ATOMS: atom_id res chain seq x y z
N MET A 1 15.49 -4.59 11.77
CA MET A 1 14.17 -4.86 11.23
C MET A 1 13.41 -6.09 11.80
N LYS A 2 14.03 -7.11 12.40
CA LYS A 2 13.30 -8.22 13.08
C LYS A 2 12.76 -7.90 14.47
N LYS A 3 13.12 -6.79 15.10
CA LYS A 3 12.69 -6.43 16.47
C LYS A 3 11.45 -5.54 16.55
N THR A 4 11.08 -4.85 15.48
CA THR A 4 9.89 -3.96 15.47
C THR A 4 8.60 -4.72 15.14
N LEU A 5 8.68 -5.81 14.38
CA LEU A 5 7.51 -6.63 14.03
C LEU A 5 7.03 -7.56 15.16
N ILE A 6 7.89 -7.84 16.15
CA ILE A 6 7.56 -8.69 17.30
C ILE A 6 6.85 -7.88 18.41
N PHE A 7 7.00 -6.56 18.43
CA PHE A 7 6.36 -5.71 19.43
C PHE A 7 4.83 -5.57 19.23
N CYS A 8 4.32 -5.72 18.01
CA CYS A 8 2.88 -5.69 17.73
C CYS A 8 2.14 -6.99 18.07
N LEU A 9 2.84 -8.12 18.25
CA LEU A 9 2.18 -9.42 18.50
C LEU A 9 2.08 -9.81 19.98
N CYS A 10 2.79 -9.13 20.87
CA CYS A 10 2.81 -9.45 22.31
C CYS A 10 1.89 -8.60 23.18
N ALA A 11 1.17 -7.61 22.62
CA ALA A 11 0.23 -6.77 23.37
C ALA A 11 -1.18 -7.36 23.50
N PHE A 12 -1.41 -8.58 23.03
CA PHE A 12 -2.74 -9.20 23.00
C PHE A 12 -3.26 -9.75 24.36
N LEU A 13 -2.57 -9.50 25.46
CA LEU A 13 -3.04 -9.97 26.77
C LEU A 13 -2.87 -8.88 27.83
N ASN A 14 -3.96 -8.34 28.26
CA ASN A 14 -4.19 -7.48 29.41
C ASN A 14 -4.55 -6.01 29.11
N ILE A 15 -5.80 -5.74 28.77
CA ILE A 15 -6.48 -4.55 29.27
C ILE A 15 -7.98 -4.88 29.45
N PHE A 16 -8.32 -5.63 30.47
CA PHE A 16 -9.56 -5.47 31.20
C PHE A 16 -9.18 -4.87 32.55
N LEU A 17 -9.06 -3.57 32.63
CA LEU A 17 -8.93 -2.86 33.89
C LEU A 17 -9.99 -1.74 33.95
N TYR A 18 -10.82 -1.90 34.94
CA TYR A 18 -11.89 -1.02 35.36
C TYR A 18 -11.49 0.45 35.43
N ALA A 19 -12.32 1.29 34.79
CA ALA A 19 -12.20 2.75 34.84
C ALA A 19 -12.84 3.27 36.15
N ASN A 20 -11.98 3.75 37.03
CA ASN A 20 -12.33 4.78 37.98
C ASN A 20 -11.36 5.97 37.73
N GLU A 21 -11.92 7.12 37.36
CA GLU A 21 -11.23 8.36 37.05
C GLU A 21 -10.25 8.26 35.82
N THR A 22 -10.79 8.03 34.65
CA THR A 22 -9.97 7.85 33.46
C THR A 22 -10.04 9.09 32.58
N LYS A 23 -9.05 9.92 32.72
CA LYS A 23 -8.65 10.76 31.61
C LYS A 23 -7.96 9.87 30.59
N PHE A 24 -8.48 9.84 29.40
CA PHE A 24 -7.99 8.99 28.31
C PHE A 24 -6.75 9.60 27.68
N ASP A 25 -5.66 8.83 27.58
CA ASP A 25 -4.45 9.26 26.88
C ASP A 25 -4.66 9.15 25.35
N CYS A 26 -4.39 10.24 24.64
CA CYS A 26 -4.62 10.32 23.20
C CYS A 26 -3.84 9.28 22.39
N VAL A 27 -2.58 8.98 22.78
CA VAL A 27 -1.74 8.00 22.09
C VAL A 27 -2.24 6.58 22.31
N GLN A 28 -2.71 6.27 23.51
CA GLN A 28 -3.31 4.95 23.78
C GLN A 28 -4.62 4.74 23.01
N LEU A 29 -5.45 5.78 22.90
CA LEU A 29 -6.66 5.76 22.08
C LEU A 29 -6.35 5.53 20.61
N LEU A 30 -5.36 6.24 20.07
CA LEU A 30 -4.92 6.05 18.69
C LEU A 30 -4.46 4.61 18.44
N ASN A 31 -3.62 4.05 19.31
CA ASN A 31 -3.17 2.68 19.17
C ASN A 31 -4.35 1.69 19.15
N SER A 32 -5.30 1.87 20.08
CA SER A 32 -6.51 1.04 20.11
C SER A 32 -7.36 1.19 18.85
N TYR A 33 -7.51 2.41 18.33
CA TYR A 33 -8.21 2.69 17.06
C TYR A 33 -7.56 1.96 15.87
N LEU A 34 -6.24 2.04 15.75
CA LEU A 34 -5.49 1.38 14.69
C LEU A 34 -5.55 -0.16 14.78
N GLU A 35 -5.51 -0.72 16.00
CA GLU A 35 -5.65 -2.15 16.23
C GLU A 35 -7.03 -2.69 15.81
N HIS A 36 -8.09 -1.90 15.93
CA HIS A 36 -9.44 -2.26 15.52
C HIS A 36 -9.72 -1.99 14.02
N ASP A 37 -8.81 -1.35 13.29
CA ASP A 37 -8.99 -1.09 11.85
C ASP A 37 -8.83 -2.38 11.03
N LEU A 38 -9.96 -2.95 10.60
CA LEU A 38 -10.00 -4.15 9.76
C LEU A 38 -9.31 -3.95 8.40
N THR A 39 -9.19 -2.70 7.93
CA THR A 39 -8.51 -2.39 6.66
C THR A 39 -7.02 -2.63 6.80
N LEU A 40 -6.43 -2.17 7.90
CA LEU A 40 -5.00 -2.40 8.19
C LEU A 40 -4.70 -3.89 8.38
N GLN A 41 -5.58 -4.62 9.06
CA GLN A 41 -5.43 -6.08 9.22
C GLN A 41 -5.45 -6.81 7.87
N LYS A 42 -6.34 -6.42 6.94
CA LYS A 42 -6.38 -6.98 5.58
C LYS A 42 -5.11 -6.66 4.79
N LEU A 43 -4.58 -5.44 4.91
CA LEU A 43 -3.35 -5.04 4.24
C LEU A 43 -2.12 -5.79 4.76
N LEU A 44 -2.05 -6.11 6.05
CA LEU A 44 -1.01 -6.98 6.61
C LEU A 44 -1.02 -8.38 5.97
N LEU A 45 -2.21 -8.93 5.72
CA LEU A 45 -2.34 -10.21 5.01
C LEU A 45 -1.93 -10.08 3.53
N GLU A 46 -2.21 -8.95 2.88
CA GLU A 46 -1.80 -8.71 1.49
C GLU A 46 -0.27 -8.57 1.36
N VAL A 47 0.40 -7.93 2.33
CA VAL A 47 1.87 -7.91 2.39
C VAL A 47 2.42 -9.33 2.50
N SER A 48 1.86 -10.15 3.40
CA SER A 48 2.29 -11.55 3.55
C SER A 48 2.09 -12.36 2.27
N LYS A 49 0.98 -12.14 1.56
CA LYS A 49 0.69 -12.76 0.27
C LYS A 49 1.67 -12.32 -0.82
N SER A 50 2.01 -11.03 -0.86
CA SER A 50 3.00 -10.49 -1.81
C SER A 50 4.41 -11.04 -1.53
N GLU A 51 4.77 -11.29 -0.26
CA GLU A 51 6.02 -11.99 0.09
C GLU A 51 6.06 -13.43 -0.44
N LEU A 52 4.93 -14.15 -0.35
CA LEU A 52 4.82 -15.50 -0.91
C LEU A 52 4.87 -15.48 -2.43
N ASN A 53 4.23 -14.51 -3.08
CA ASN A 53 4.28 -14.34 -4.54
C ASN A 53 5.71 -14.05 -5.03
N LEU A 54 6.47 -13.22 -4.30
CA LEU A 54 7.88 -12.99 -4.63
C LEU A 54 8.71 -14.27 -4.50
N LYS A 55 8.49 -15.06 -3.44
CA LYS A 55 9.18 -16.36 -3.28
C LYS A 55 8.82 -17.30 -4.43
N LEU A 56 7.55 -17.36 -4.82
CA LEU A 56 7.07 -18.16 -5.95
C LEU A 56 7.73 -17.73 -7.26
N SER A 57 7.72 -16.42 -7.56
CA SER A 57 8.37 -15.87 -8.75
C SER A 57 9.88 -16.18 -8.79
N LYS A 58 10.58 -16.14 -7.66
CA LYS A 58 12.01 -16.51 -7.57
C LYS A 58 12.23 -18.01 -7.81
N ILE A 59 11.31 -18.87 -7.39
CA ILE A 59 11.37 -20.30 -7.67
C ILE A 59 11.10 -20.58 -9.15
N GLU A 60 10.04 -20.01 -9.72
CA GLU A 60 9.64 -20.18 -11.12
C GLU A 60 10.69 -19.68 -12.11
N ASN A 61 11.43 -18.63 -11.76
CA ASN A 61 12.51 -18.06 -12.57
C ASN A 61 13.92 -18.54 -12.18
N GLY A 62 13.98 -19.47 -11.24
CA GLY A 62 15.20 -20.08 -10.75
C GLY A 62 15.55 -21.40 -11.43
N PHE A 63 16.22 -22.25 -10.69
CA PHE A 63 16.56 -23.62 -11.11
C PHE A 63 15.35 -24.54 -10.94
N ASP A 64 14.89 -25.17 -12.02
CA ASP A 64 13.77 -26.09 -12.03
C ASP A 64 14.22 -27.49 -12.47
N ILE A 65 13.69 -28.53 -11.80
CA ILE A 65 13.90 -29.93 -12.16
C ILE A 65 12.54 -30.54 -12.41
N LEU A 66 12.31 -30.98 -13.65
CA LEU A 66 11.12 -31.70 -14.05
C LEU A 66 11.42 -33.19 -14.18
N LEU A 67 10.71 -33.99 -13.42
CA LEU A 67 10.65 -35.44 -13.55
C LEU A 67 9.35 -35.81 -14.27
N SER A 68 9.44 -36.53 -15.36
CA SER A 68 8.27 -36.93 -16.13
C SER A 68 8.37 -38.44 -16.44
N THR A 69 7.28 -39.15 -16.28
CA THR A 69 7.14 -40.55 -16.76
C THR A 69 6.94 -40.60 -18.27
N GLY A 70 6.68 -39.45 -18.91
CA GLY A 70 6.26 -39.37 -20.30
C GLY A 70 4.91 -40.07 -20.56
N ASN A 71 4.61 -40.26 -21.82
CA ASN A 71 3.40 -41.04 -22.20
C ASN A 71 3.60 -42.52 -21.87
N MET A 72 2.69 -43.07 -21.09
CA MET A 72 2.60 -44.51 -20.88
C MET A 72 1.51 -45.06 -21.81
N ILE A 73 1.88 -45.97 -22.72
CA ILE A 73 0.96 -46.58 -23.67
C ILE A 73 0.94 -48.10 -23.39
N PHE A 74 -0.25 -48.64 -23.19
CA PHE A 74 -0.49 -50.03 -22.99
C PHE A 74 -1.16 -50.61 -24.25
N TYR A 75 -0.56 -51.62 -24.82
CA TYR A 75 -1.13 -52.39 -25.90
C TYR A 75 -1.57 -53.75 -25.34
N PRO A 76 -2.87 -54.03 -25.24
CA PRO A 76 -3.36 -55.32 -24.80
C PRO A 76 -3.04 -56.43 -25.85
N GLY A 77 -2.50 -57.54 -25.41
CA GLY A 77 -2.29 -58.66 -26.25
C GLY A 77 -3.62 -59.29 -26.72
N ASN A 78 -3.64 -59.89 -27.91
CA ASN A 78 -4.83 -60.48 -28.51
C ASN A 78 -4.71 -62.02 -28.76
N GLY A 79 -3.89 -62.70 -28.01
CA GLY A 79 -3.63 -64.11 -28.14
C GLY A 79 -2.64 -64.54 -29.26
N ALA A 80 -2.40 -63.62 -30.20
CA ALA A 80 -1.38 -63.79 -31.27
C ALA A 80 -0.22 -62.77 -31.08
N SER A 81 -0.43 -61.71 -30.28
CA SER A 81 0.57 -60.73 -29.94
C SER A 81 0.63 -60.52 -28.41
N ASP A 82 1.81 -60.29 -27.92
CA ASP A 82 2.06 -60.00 -26.49
C ASP A 82 1.49 -58.69 -26.04
N SER A 83 1.16 -58.56 -24.72
CA SER A 83 0.88 -57.31 -24.12
C SER A 83 2.17 -56.50 -24.01
N GLN A 84 2.10 -55.23 -24.39
CA GLN A 84 3.23 -54.31 -24.40
C GLN A 84 2.93 -53.05 -23.64
N ILE A 85 3.87 -52.57 -22.82
CA ILE A 85 3.84 -51.28 -22.19
C ILE A 85 5.06 -50.47 -22.67
N THR A 86 4.83 -49.30 -23.23
CA THR A 86 5.90 -48.36 -23.56
C THR A 86 5.78 -47.13 -22.71
N MET A 87 6.88 -46.63 -22.18
CA MET A 87 6.96 -45.37 -21.45
C MET A 87 8.24 -44.60 -21.81
N LYS A 88 8.18 -43.28 -21.74
CA LYS A 88 9.33 -42.41 -22.04
C LYS A 88 9.67 -41.50 -20.85
N PRO A 89 10.22 -42.05 -19.77
CA PRO A 89 10.61 -41.25 -18.61
C PRO A 89 11.73 -40.27 -18.98
N SER A 90 11.63 -39.08 -18.42
CA SER A 90 12.64 -38.05 -18.62
C SER A 90 12.89 -37.25 -17.34
N ILE A 91 14.13 -36.79 -17.20
CA ILE A 91 14.56 -35.84 -16.22
C ILE A 91 15.10 -34.62 -16.96
N SER A 92 14.60 -33.45 -16.68
CA SER A 92 15.16 -32.22 -17.24
C SER A 92 15.42 -31.20 -16.13
N ALA A 93 16.53 -30.50 -16.26
CA ALA A 93 16.89 -29.37 -15.41
C ALA A 93 16.92 -28.12 -16.30
N LYS A 94 16.22 -27.06 -15.87
CA LYS A 94 16.12 -25.79 -16.59
C LYS A 94 16.57 -24.65 -15.72
N ILE A 95 17.34 -23.73 -16.30
CA ILE A 95 17.79 -22.50 -15.64
C ILE A 95 17.44 -21.31 -16.56
N PRO A 96 16.25 -20.69 -16.39
CA PRO A 96 15.81 -19.57 -17.21
C PRO A 96 16.78 -18.37 -17.17
N SER A 97 17.34 -18.06 -16.01
CA SER A 97 18.29 -16.95 -15.79
C SER A 97 19.63 -17.13 -16.52
N LEU A 98 19.98 -18.34 -16.94
CA LEU A 98 21.18 -18.66 -17.72
C LEU A 98 20.81 -18.91 -19.20
N LYS A 99 20.18 -17.92 -19.85
CA LYS A 99 19.77 -18.02 -21.25
C LYS A 99 18.97 -19.31 -21.52
N ASN A 100 18.09 -19.65 -20.61
CA ASN A 100 17.19 -20.82 -20.72
C ASN A 100 17.95 -22.15 -20.90
N LEU A 101 19.13 -22.27 -20.25
CA LEU A 101 19.92 -23.49 -20.29
C LEU A 101 19.09 -24.68 -19.80
N THR A 102 18.92 -25.66 -20.65
CA THR A 102 18.21 -26.90 -20.34
C THR A 102 19.13 -28.12 -20.54
N ALA A 103 19.22 -28.96 -19.54
CA ALA A 103 19.87 -30.26 -19.62
C ALA A 103 18.79 -31.32 -19.40
N SER A 104 18.71 -32.32 -20.26
CA SER A 104 17.70 -33.39 -20.15
C SER A 104 18.28 -34.76 -20.42
N VAL A 105 17.75 -35.72 -19.70
CA VAL A 105 18.00 -37.16 -19.96
C VAL A 105 16.64 -37.80 -20.12
N SER A 106 16.44 -38.49 -21.21
CA SER A 106 15.21 -39.28 -21.49
C SER A 106 15.56 -40.66 -21.98
N THR A 107 14.75 -41.62 -21.65
CA THR A 107 14.91 -42.99 -22.10
C THR A 107 13.57 -43.56 -22.56
N GLU A 108 13.62 -44.51 -23.51
CA GLU A 108 12.46 -45.30 -23.87
C GLU A 108 12.55 -46.63 -23.15
N TYR A 109 11.50 -46.98 -22.44
CA TYR A 109 11.35 -48.25 -21.76
C TYR A 109 10.21 -49.04 -22.41
N GLU A 110 10.51 -50.26 -22.88
CA GLU A 110 9.56 -51.16 -23.44
C GLU A 110 9.51 -52.45 -22.63
N TYR A 111 8.30 -52.81 -22.18
CA TYR A 111 8.01 -54.07 -21.53
C TYR A 111 7.12 -54.92 -22.44
N LYS A 112 7.55 -56.17 -22.76
CA LYS A 112 6.76 -57.18 -23.47
C LYS A 112 6.57 -58.41 -22.57
N SER A 113 5.36 -58.93 -22.52
CA SER A 113 5.02 -60.05 -21.63
C SER A 113 5.73 -61.38 -21.96
N SER A 114 6.23 -61.51 -23.17
CA SER A 114 6.98 -62.71 -23.66
C SER A 114 8.50 -62.58 -23.54
N SER A 115 8.99 -61.37 -23.19
CA SER A 115 10.43 -61.14 -23.11
C SER A 115 10.91 -61.25 -21.65
N GLU A 116 11.92 -62.13 -21.42
CA GLU A 116 12.58 -62.19 -20.11
C GLU A 116 13.48 -60.96 -19.80
N LYS A 117 13.68 -60.05 -20.77
CA LYS A 117 14.52 -58.87 -20.65
C LYS A 117 13.69 -57.60 -20.86
N ASN A 118 13.64 -56.79 -19.83
CA ASN A 118 13.19 -55.40 -19.94
C ASN A 118 14.36 -54.58 -20.50
N GLU A 119 14.23 -54.02 -21.69
CA GLU A 119 15.33 -53.27 -22.31
C GLU A 119 15.03 -51.78 -22.33
N LEU A 120 16.03 -50.98 -21.93
CA LEU A 120 16.06 -49.53 -22.19
C LEU A 120 16.48 -49.35 -23.66
N GLU A 121 15.51 -49.00 -24.54
CA GLU A 121 15.79 -48.98 -25.97
C GLU A 121 16.62 -47.78 -26.44
N ASN A 122 16.25 -46.60 -26.01
CA ASN A 122 16.92 -45.38 -26.45
C ASN A 122 17.13 -44.43 -25.26
N THR A 123 18.36 -44.14 -24.91
CA THR A 123 18.66 -43.11 -23.90
C THR A 123 19.26 -41.90 -24.57
N LYS A 124 18.59 -40.73 -24.43
CA LYS A 124 19.04 -39.48 -25.01
C LYS A 124 19.45 -38.52 -23.89
N ILE A 125 20.67 -37.98 -23.97
CA ILE A 125 21.16 -36.88 -23.19
C ILE A 125 21.17 -35.67 -24.12
N ALA A 126 20.48 -34.58 -23.74
CA ALA A 126 20.41 -33.37 -24.56
C ALA A 126 20.67 -32.11 -23.71
N PHE A 127 21.33 -31.17 -24.33
CA PHE A 127 21.57 -29.83 -23.82
C PHE A 127 21.02 -28.82 -24.83
N SER A 128 20.36 -27.78 -24.35
CA SER A 128 19.94 -26.65 -25.17
C SER A 128 20.20 -25.33 -24.43
N VAL A 129 20.54 -24.31 -25.20
CA VAL A 129 20.74 -22.96 -24.68
C VAL A 129 20.24 -21.96 -25.72
N ASP A 130 19.54 -20.95 -25.25
CA ASP A 130 19.16 -19.82 -26.09
C ASP A 130 20.28 -18.78 -26.10
N ALA A 131 21.19 -18.89 -27.08
CA ALA A 131 22.36 -18.03 -27.16
C ALA A 131 21.99 -16.54 -27.22
N ILE A 132 20.87 -16.22 -27.89
CA ILE A 132 20.26 -14.90 -27.93
C ILE A 132 18.75 -15.08 -27.76
N SER A 133 18.22 -14.69 -26.59
CA SER A 133 16.78 -14.75 -26.33
C SER A 133 16.34 -13.59 -25.45
N SER A 134 15.03 -13.37 -25.41
CA SER A 134 14.37 -12.44 -24.47
C SER A 134 14.09 -13.07 -23.10
N GLU A 135 14.16 -14.40 -22.98
CA GLU A 135 13.75 -15.14 -21.78
C GLU A 135 14.50 -14.70 -20.50
N GLU A 136 15.82 -14.48 -20.60
CA GLU A 136 16.62 -14.01 -19.47
C GLU A 136 16.12 -12.63 -18.96
N ILE A 137 15.80 -11.71 -19.89
CA ILE A 137 15.32 -10.36 -19.55
C ILE A 137 13.89 -10.47 -18.98
N LEU A 138 13.02 -11.28 -19.61
CA LEU A 138 11.64 -11.48 -19.14
C LEU A 138 11.61 -12.13 -17.76
N SER A 139 12.47 -13.10 -17.49
CA SER A 139 12.63 -13.70 -16.17
C SER A 139 13.03 -12.66 -15.11
N LYS A 140 14.02 -11.80 -15.41
CA LYS A 140 14.41 -10.68 -14.53
C LYS A 140 13.27 -9.70 -14.31
N ILE A 141 12.54 -9.33 -15.37
CA ILE A 141 11.36 -8.44 -15.30
C ILE A 141 10.29 -9.04 -14.39
N SER A 142 10.02 -10.34 -14.49
CA SER A 142 9.04 -11.04 -13.64
C SER A 142 9.39 -10.92 -12.15
N VAL A 143 10.65 -11.17 -11.81
CA VAL A 143 11.13 -11.04 -10.43
C VAL A 143 11.07 -9.58 -9.96
N LEU A 144 11.53 -8.61 -10.76
CA LEU A 144 11.49 -7.18 -10.43
C LEU A 144 10.05 -6.68 -10.22
N LYS A 145 9.09 -7.13 -11.05
CA LYS A 145 7.67 -6.79 -10.86
C LYS A 145 7.13 -7.37 -9.55
N SER A 146 7.53 -8.58 -9.17
CA SER A 146 7.13 -9.19 -7.90
C SER A 146 7.77 -8.50 -6.69
N GLU A 147 9.03 -8.03 -6.82
CA GLU A 147 9.70 -7.21 -5.80
C GLU A 147 9.02 -5.85 -5.65
N ARG A 148 8.65 -5.22 -6.77
CA ARG A 148 7.88 -3.97 -6.76
C ARG A 148 6.51 -4.16 -6.12
N ALA A 149 5.77 -5.21 -6.46
CA ALA A 149 4.46 -5.50 -5.87
C ALA A 149 4.53 -5.67 -4.34
N LEU A 150 5.59 -6.33 -3.84
CA LEU A 150 5.82 -6.40 -2.39
C LEU A 150 6.14 -5.03 -1.78
N LEU A 151 6.97 -4.23 -2.44
CA LEU A 151 7.30 -2.87 -1.99
C LEU A 151 6.04 -2.00 -1.95
N GLU A 152 5.21 -2.04 -2.99
CA GLU A 152 3.94 -1.30 -3.06
C GLU A 152 2.94 -1.77 -2.01
N ALA A 153 2.83 -3.06 -1.74
CA ALA A 153 1.99 -3.57 -0.66
C ALA A 153 2.44 -3.06 0.73
N LYS A 154 3.74 -2.97 0.97
CA LYS A 154 4.30 -2.38 2.20
C LYS A 154 4.05 -0.87 2.29
N ARG A 155 4.24 -0.14 1.20
CA ARG A 155 3.94 1.30 1.10
C ARG A 155 2.46 1.57 1.33
N LEU A 156 1.59 0.78 0.70
CA LEU A 156 0.15 0.89 0.90
C LEU A 156 -0.26 0.65 2.35
N LEU A 157 0.36 -0.29 3.04
CA LEU A 157 0.14 -0.49 4.47
C LEU A 157 0.55 0.75 5.28
N GLN A 158 1.70 1.35 4.99
CA GLN A 158 2.19 2.56 5.68
C GLN A 158 1.30 3.78 5.40
N THR A 159 0.96 4.05 4.13
CA THR A 159 0.07 5.17 3.77
C THR A 159 -1.34 4.97 4.31
N SER A 160 -1.85 3.73 4.33
CA SER A 160 -3.15 3.42 4.94
C SER A 160 -3.12 3.55 6.46
N SER A 161 -2.00 3.27 7.11
CA SER A 161 -1.83 3.54 8.55
C SER A 161 -1.88 5.04 8.83
N LEU A 162 -1.18 5.87 8.05
CA LEU A 162 -1.27 7.34 8.14
C LEU A 162 -2.69 7.84 7.86
N ALA A 163 -3.38 7.27 6.86
CA ALA A 163 -4.76 7.63 6.55
C ALA A 163 -5.73 7.25 7.67
N SER A 164 -5.52 6.13 8.36
CA SER A 164 -6.30 5.74 9.55
C SER A 164 -6.01 6.66 10.74
N GLU A 165 -4.76 7.02 10.95
CA GLU A 165 -4.36 8.02 11.93
C GLU A 165 -4.99 9.39 11.64
N ASN A 166 -4.98 9.83 10.38
CA ASN A 166 -5.66 11.06 9.96
C ASN A 166 -7.17 11.02 10.23
N ARG A 167 -7.83 9.87 10.02
CA ARG A 167 -9.25 9.72 10.35
C ARG A 167 -9.48 9.89 11.84
N PHE A 168 -8.68 9.26 12.69
CA PHE A 168 -8.76 9.41 14.14
C PHE A 168 -8.63 10.87 14.58
N TYR A 169 -7.58 11.57 14.12
CA TYR A 169 -7.36 12.97 14.47
C TYR A 169 -8.41 13.91 13.86
N THR A 170 -8.95 13.60 12.69
CA THR A 170 -10.04 14.35 12.07
C THR A 170 -11.35 14.19 12.86
N GLU A 171 -11.66 12.98 13.34
CA GLU A 171 -12.81 12.73 14.22
C GLU A 171 -12.65 13.49 15.54
N LEU A 172 -11.48 13.42 16.16
CA LEU A 172 -11.18 14.17 17.39
C LEU A 172 -11.27 15.68 17.17
N LYS A 173 -10.70 16.20 16.08
CA LYS A 173 -10.82 17.61 15.68
C LYS A 173 -12.29 18.03 15.52
N SER A 174 -13.11 17.19 14.88
CA SER A 174 -14.55 17.44 14.73
C SER A 174 -15.27 17.55 16.08
N ILE A 175 -14.89 16.75 17.06
CA ILE A 175 -15.42 16.85 18.43
C ILE A 175 -14.98 18.17 19.08
N LEU A 176 -13.69 18.52 18.99
CA LEU A 176 -13.19 19.77 19.56
C LEU A 176 -13.80 21.01 18.91
N LEU A 177 -14.03 20.99 17.60
CA LEU A 177 -14.77 22.06 16.89
C LEU A 177 -16.20 22.16 17.41
N TYR A 178 -16.86 21.04 17.64
CA TYR A 178 -18.20 21.03 18.21
C TYR A 178 -18.25 21.56 19.64
N ILE A 179 -17.22 21.25 20.45
CA ILE A 179 -17.05 21.85 21.79
C ILE A 179 -16.83 23.38 21.69
N ASN A 180 -16.03 23.82 20.71
CA ASN A 180 -15.83 25.26 20.46
C ASN A 180 -17.16 25.96 20.13
N ASP A 181 -18.05 25.32 19.37
CA ASP A 181 -19.39 25.85 19.06
C ASP A 181 -20.26 25.92 20.32
N ILE A 182 -20.20 24.91 21.21
CA ILE A 182 -20.88 24.93 22.51
C ILE A 182 -20.40 26.10 23.37
N PHE A 183 -19.10 26.34 23.44
CA PHE A 183 -18.58 27.52 24.14
C PHE A 183 -19.05 28.84 23.50
N THR A 184 -19.27 28.88 22.20
CA THR A 184 -19.87 30.03 21.53
C THR A 184 -21.34 30.21 21.91
N TYR A 185 -22.10 29.14 22.06
CA TYR A 185 -23.48 29.20 22.61
C TYR A 185 -23.49 29.71 24.06
N PHE A 186 -22.62 29.19 24.91
CA PHE A 186 -22.46 29.72 26.27
C PHE A 186 -22.15 31.23 26.28
N GLN A 187 -21.24 31.68 25.41
CA GLN A 187 -20.91 33.09 25.29
C GLN A 187 -22.12 33.95 24.92
N THR A 188 -22.94 33.48 24.00
CA THR A 188 -24.16 34.14 23.60
C THR A 188 -25.14 34.25 24.78
N VAL A 189 -25.36 33.16 25.50
CA VAL A 189 -26.26 33.12 26.67
C VAL A 189 -25.76 34.05 27.79
N TYR A 190 -24.46 34.07 28.07
CA TYR A 190 -23.89 34.97 29.07
C TYR A 190 -24.07 36.45 28.68
N THR A 191 -23.90 36.77 27.40
CA THR A 191 -24.15 38.11 26.87
C THR A 191 -25.62 38.51 26.98
N ASP A 192 -26.52 37.60 26.68
CA ASP A 192 -27.97 37.81 26.79
C ASP A 192 -28.42 37.95 28.25
N LYS A 193 -27.83 37.16 29.16
CA LYS A 193 -28.07 37.33 30.63
C LYS A 193 -27.58 38.68 31.12
N LEU A 194 -26.39 39.10 30.72
CA LEU A 194 -25.86 40.45 31.09
C LEU A 194 -26.77 41.56 30.59
N HIS A 195 -27.31 41.43 29.37
CA HIS A 195 -28.28 42.39 28.84
C HIS A 195 -29.60 42.37 29.63
N LEU A 196 -30.08 41.20 30.05
CA LEU A 196 -31.28 41.06 30.89
C LEU A 196 -31.05 41.70 32.27
N GLU A 197 -29.88 41.52 32.89
CA GLU A 197 -29.46 42.19 34.14
C GLU A 197 -29.44 43.72 33.98
N THR A 198 -28.92 44.21 32.85
CA THR A 198 -28.90 45.62 32.51
C THR A 198 -30.30 46.21 32.41
N LEU A 199 -31.24 45.54 31.71
CA LEU A 199 -32.62 45.95 31.60
C LEU A 199 -33.30 46.00 32.98
N LYS A 200 -33.03 45.03 33.84
CA LYS A 200 -33.51 45.00 35.23
C LYS A 200 -32.98 46.19 36.05
N ALA A 201 -31.69 46.51 35.93
CA ALA A 201 -31.08 47.65 36.59
C ALA A 201 -31.63 48.97 36.08
N GLN A 202 -32.02 49.08 34.83
CA GLN A 202 -32.68 50.23 34.22
C GLN A 202 -34.17 50.37 34.62
N GLY A 203 -34.70 49.44 35.43
CA GLY A 203 -36.07 49.50 35.95
C GLY A 203 -37.16 48.95 34.99
N TYR A 204 -36.79 48.23 33.94
CA TYR A 204 -37.79 47.59 33.09
C TYR A 204 -38.57 46.54 33.88
N SER A 205 -39.90 46.57 33.79
CA SER A 205 -40.76 45.59 34.40
C SER A 205 -40.63 44.24 33.63
N SER A 206 -40.71 43.15 34.35
CA SER A 206 -40.79 41.75 33.77
C SER A 206 -42.03 41.58 32.85
N ALA A 207 -43.02 42.48 32.96
CA ALA A 207 -44.18 42.47 32.09
C ALA A 207 -43.93 43.28 30.78
N SER A 208 -42.83 44.04 30.66
CA SER A 208 -42.53 44.81 29.43
C SER A 208 -42.14 43.88 28.29
N SER A 209 -42.51 44.24 27.07
CA SER A 209 -42.17 43.47 25.85
C SER A 209 -40.67 43.32 25.69
N THR A 210 -39.89 44.35 25.92
CA THR A 210 -38.42 44.35 25.81
C THR A 210 -37.80 43.35 26.78
N TYR A 211 -38.24 43.35 28.04
CA TYR A 211 -37.74 42.34 29.05
C TYR A 211 -38.09 40.94 28.66
N ARG A 212 -39.35 40.68 28.29
CA ARG A 212 -39.82 39.32 27.86
C ARG A 212 -39.07 38.81 26.66
N VAL A 213 -38.83 39.63 25.63
CA VAL A 213 -38.06 39.24 24.46
C VAL A 213 -36.65 38.82 24.84
N GLN A 214 -36.01 39.55 25.76
CA GLN A 214 -34.64 39.18 26.22
C GLN A 214 -34.67 37.94 27.09
N GLU A 215 -35.67 37.75 27.95
CA GLU A 215 -35.86 36.51 28.71
C GLU A 215 -36.09 35.28 27.80
N MET A 216 -36.85 35.43 26.73
CA MET A 216 -37.04 34.37 25.74
C MET A 216 -35.74 34.03 25.01
N LYS A 217 -34.87 34.99 24.68
CA LYS A 217 -33.56 34.73 24.09
C LYS A 217 -32.67 33.90 25.02
N VAL A 218 -32.62 34.28 26.32
CA VAL A 218 -31.85 33.51 27.32
C VAL A 218 -32.40 32.08 27.40
N SER A 219 -33.70 31.89 27.52
CA SER A 219 -34.31 30.57 27.61
C SER A 219 -34.09 29.72 26.34
N SER A 220 -34.21 30.32 25.16
CA SER A 220 -33.92 29.64 23.89
C SER A 220 -32.44 29.22 23.80
N GLY A 221 -31.52 30.11 24.17
CA GLY A 221 -30.09 29.82 24.15
C GLY A 221 -29.69 28.71 25.15
N GLU A 222 -30.31 28.68 26.33
CA GLU A 222 -30.10 27.59 27.30
C GLU A 222 -30.57 26.24 26.72
N HIS A 223 -31.71 26.20 26.03
CA HIS A 223 -32.21 25.00 25.38
C HIS A 223 -31.30 24.55 24.20
N ASP A 224 -30.76 25.52 23.44
CA ASP A 224 -29.80 25.22 22.37
C ASP A 224 -28.52 24.59 22.93
N ILE A 225 -28.05 25.04 24.11
CA ILE A 225 -26.90 24.44 24.83
C ILE A 225 -27.23 23.00 25.25
N GLU A 226 -28.39 22.75 25.87
CA GLU A 226 -28.80 21.40 26.26
C GLU A 226 -28.82 20.43 25.05
N THR A 227 -29.39 20.88 23.93
CA THR A 227 -29.45 20.13 22.69
C THR A 227 -28.05 19.84 22.16
N ALA A 228 -27.15 20.83 22.18
CA ALA A 228 -25.78 20.68 21.74
C ALA A 228 -24.98 19.69 22.64
N LEU A 229 -25.16 19.76 23.96
CA LEU A 229 -24.53 18.84 24.89
C LEU A 229 -25.01 17.39 24.67
N HIS A 230 -26.30 17.20 24.41
CA HIS A 230 -26.84 15.89 24.09
C HIS A 230 -26.25 15.32 22.79
N ASN A 231 -26.10 16.14 21.76
CA ASN A 231 -25.44 15.73 20.51
C ASN A 231 -23.93 15.45 20.69
N LEU A 232 -23.24 16.22 21.52
CA LEU A 232 -21.84 15.99 21.87
C LEU A 232 -21.63 14.64 22.53
N ARG A 233 -22.54 14.25 23.42
CA ARG A 233 -22.54 12.93 24.05
C ARG A 233 -22.52 11.81 23.02
N LEU A 234 -23.37 11.89 21.98
CA LEU A 234 -23.40 10.90 20.91
C LEU A 234 -22.08 10.86 20.13
N LYS A 235 -21.48 12.01 19.85
CA LYS A 235 -20.18 12.08 19.17
C LYS A 235 -19.08 11.40 19.98
N PHE A 236 -19.01 11.61 21.29
CA PHE A 236 -18.04 10.93 22.15
C PHE A 236 -18.28 9.42 22.20
N ILE A 237 -19.54 8.98 22.35
CA ILE A 237 -19.85 7.54 22.36
C ILE A 237 -19.37 6.86 21.07
N VAL A 238 -19.63 7.46 19.90
CA VAL A 238 -19.20 6.92 18.61
C VAL A 238 -17.67 6.91 18.51
N PHE A 239 -17.02 8.01 18.86
CA PHE A 239 -15.55 8.11 18.84
C PHE A 239 -14.87 7.04 19.69
N TYR A 240 -15.29 6.89 20.94
CA TYR A 240 -14.74 5.87 21.83
C TYR A 240 -15.09 4.45 21.40
N GLN A 241 -16.27 4.24 20.82
CA GLN A 241 -16.63 2.95 20.22
C GLN A 241 -15.72 2.58 19.06
N ASN A 242 -15.33 3.56 18.21
CA ASN A 242 -14.35 3.35 17.14
C ASN A 242 -12.97 2.98 17.69
N CYS A 243 -12.63 3.45 18.91
CA CYS A 243 -11.43 3.02 19.65
C CYS A 243 -11.61 1.69 20.39
N GLY A 244 -12.75 0.98 20.24
CA GLY A 244 -13.02 -0.27 20.96
C GLY A 244 -13.37 -0.10 22.44
N ILE A 245 -13.62 1.12 22.90
CA ILE A 245 -13.88 1.45 24.33
C ILE A 245 -15.36 1.79 24.50
N LYS A 246 -15.97 1.23 25.52
CA LYS A 246 -17.31 1.61 25.94
C LYS A 246 -17.22 2.62 27.07
N ILE A 247 -17.80 3.80 26.87
CA ILE A 247 -17.87 4.85 27.88
C ILE A 247 -19.30 4.96 28.43
N ASP A 248 -19.40 5.32 29.70
CA ASP A 248 -20.66 5.74 30.30
C ASP A 248 -20.65 7.25 30.50
N PHE A 249 -21.41 7.95 29.67
CA PHE A 249 -21.52 9.39 29.67
C PHE A 249 -22.80 9.80 30.39
N THR A 250 -22.75 9.82 31.72
CA THR A 250 -23.95 10.05 32.59
C THR A 250 -24.16 11.54 32.91
N ASP A 251 -23.11 12.35 33.00
CA ASP A 251 -23.17 13.78 33.32
C ASP A 251 -22.66 14.64 32.14
N GLU A 252 -23.59 15.22 31.40
CA GLU A 252 -23.30 16.02 30.21
C GLU A 252 -22.52 17.31 30.53
N ASN A 253 -22.56 17.80 31.77
CA ASN A 253 -21.81 18.98 32.21
C ASN A 253 -20.31 18.71 32.38
N LYS A 254 -19.91 17.44 32.48
CA LYS A 254 -18.51 16.99 32.59
C LYS A 254 -17.90 16.58 31.24
N PHE A 255 -18.42 17.09 30.13
CA PHE A 255 -17.96 16.72 28.79
C PHE A 255 -16.45 16.95 28.58
N MET A 256 -15.85 17.90 29.29
CA MET A 256 -14.40 18.17 29.21
C MET A 256 -13.54 17.02 29.76
N ASP A 257 -14.08 16.19 30.66
CA ASP A 257 -13.37 15.03 31.21
C ASP A 257 -13.19 13.91 30.16
N PHE A 258 -13.99 13.95 29.09
CA PHE A 258 -13.92 13.02 27.97
C PHE A 258 -13.02 13.52 26.82
N VAL A 259 -12.47 14.71 26.91
CA VAL A 259 -11.46 15.18 25.96
C VAL A 259 -10.14 14.47 26.26
N PRO A 260 -9.53 13.75 25.27
CA PRO A 260 -8.28 13.04 25.52
C PRO A 260 -7.16 13.97 25.97
N GLU A 261 -6.40 13.52 26.96
CA GLU A 261 -5.19 14.22 27.40
C GLU A 261 -3.99 13.87 26.51
N ASN A 262 -2.91 14.62 26.66
CA ASN A 262 -1.64 14.35 26.00
C ASN A 262 -1.72 14.33 24.47
N ILE A 263 -2.58 15.19 23.87
CA ILE A 263 -2.53 15.39 22.43
C ILE A 263 -1.09 15.83 22.07
N PRO A 264 -0.38 15.10 21.19
CA PRO A 264 1.01 15.35 20.88
C PRO A 264 1.24 16.79 20.40
N VAL A 265 2.33 17.38 20.86
CA VAL A 265 2.81 18.67 20.36
C VAL A 265 3.92 18.38 19.35
N VAL A 266 3.66 18.68 18.09
CA VAL A 266 4.61 18.49 17.00
C VAL A 266 4.91 19.81 16.32
N GLU A 267 6.05 19.89 15.65
CA GLU A 267 6.38 21.01 14.77
C GLU A 267 5.97 20.68 13.33
N ALA A 268 5.70 21.68 12.52
CA ALA A 268 5.38 21.49 11.12
C ALA A 268 6.60 20.95 10.36
N LEU A 269 6.39 19.87 9.61
CA LEU A 269 7.41 19.35 8.71
C LEU A 269 7.55 20.29 7.52
N SER A 270 8.79 20.53 7.10
CA SER A 270 9.04 21.25 5.86
C SER A 270 9.01 20.30 4.68
N PHE A 271 8.13 20.55 3.72
CA PHE A 271 8.05 19.76 2.48
C PHE A 271 9.39 19.77 1.73
N SER A 272 10.17 20.85 1.82
CA SER A 272 11.48 20.97 1.18
C SER A 272 12.60 20.16 1.81
N ASP A 273 12.40 19.59 3.00
CA ASP A 273 13.40 18.74 3.66
C ASP A 273 13.45 17.33 3.08
N TYR A 274 12.47 16.98 2.24
CA TYR A 274 12.39 15.70 1.59
C TYR A 274 12.99 15.75 0.18
N GLU A 275 13.73 14.71 -0.18
CA GLU A 275 14.31 14.61 -1.51
C GLU A 275 13.22 14.52 -2.58
N LYS A 276 13.31 15.39 -3.59
CA LYS A 276 12.39 15.46 -4.74
C LYS A 276 12.19 14.09 -5.44
N GLU A 277 13.26 13.30 -5.51
CA GLU A 277 13.25 11.98 -6.14
C GLU A 277 12.40 10.95 -5.37
N ASN A 278 12.14 11.20 -4.08
CA ASN A 278 11.29 10.37 -3.23
C ASN A 278 9.82 10.81 -3.24
N PHE A 279 9.47 11.84 -4.02
CA PHE A 279 8.07 12.17 -4.26
C PHE A 279 7.39 11.01 -4.98
N SER A 280 6.27 10.53 -4.44
CA SER A 280 5.65 9.25 -4.83
C SER A 280 5.33 9.17 -6.32
N GLU A 281 4.86 10.26 -6.93
CA GLU A 281 4.55 10.31 -8.35
C GLU A 281 5.82 10.25 -9.22
N ILE A 282 6.88 10.97 -8.84
CA ILE A 282 8.16 10.97 -9.58
C ILE A 282 8.80 9.58 -9.53
N GLU A 283 8.84 8.97 -8.34
CA GLU A 283 9.42 7.64 -8.17
C GLU A 283 8.65 6.59 -8.96
N ASN A 284 7.32 6.65 -8.95
CA ASN A 284 6.48 5.72 -9.69
C ASN A 284 6.60 5.91 -11.21
N ALA A 285 6.57 7.14 -11.71
CA ALA A 285 6.72 7.44 -13.14
C ALA A 285 8.09 6.97 -13.67
N LYS A 286 9.17 7.19 -12.92
CA LYS A 286 10.50 6.70 -13.24
C LYS A 286 10.58 5.18 -13.26
N TRP A 287 9.99 4.53 -12.28
CA TRP A 287 9.97 3.06 -12.22
C TRP A 287 9.20 2.46 -13.40
N ILE A 288 8.03 3.02 -13.75
CA ILE A 288 7.23 2.59 -14.91
C ILE A 288 8.04 2.74 -16.19
N HIS A 289 8.69 3.88 -16.39
CA HIS A 289 9.57 4.13 -17.56
C HIS A 289 10.69 3.09 -17.63
N GLN A 290 11.40 2.85 -16.53
CA GLN A 290 12.52 1.91 -16.47
C GLN A 290 12.09 0.47 -16.79
N ILE A 291 10.98 -0.01 -16.19
CA ILE A 291 10.51 -1.38 -16.43
C ILE A 291 10.01 -1.55 -17.86
N ASN A 292 9.33 -0.54 -18.43
CA ASN A 292 8.86 -0.57 -19.79
C ASN A 292 10.02 -0.50 -20.81
N GLU A 293 11.08 0.24 -20.52
CA GLU A 293 12.31 0.19 -21.31
C GLU A 293 12.94 -1.21 -21.32
N MET A 294 12.98 -1.89 -20.17
CA MET A 294 13.44 -3.28 -20.09
C MET A 294 12.53 -4.20 -20.93
N VAL A 295 11.22 -4.02 -20.86
CA VAL A 295 10.25 -4.80 -21.67
C VAL A 295 10.49 -4.54 -23.16
N ARG A 296 10.62 -3.28 -23.59
CA ARG A 296 10.92 -2.92 -24.99
C ARG A 296 12.26 -3.50 -25.45
N SER A 297 13.27 -3.48 -24.58
CA SER A 297 14.60 -4.07 -24.89
C SER A 297 14.57 -5.60 -24.95
N SER A 298 13.61 -6.25 -24.34
CA SER A 298 13.44 -7.70 -24.42
C SER A 298 12.86 -8.16 -25.76
N ASP A 299 12.15 -7.28 -26.49
CA ASP A 299 11.57 -7.60 -27.81
C ASP A 299 12.64 -7.57 -28.90
N LYS A 300 13.52 -8.60 -28.89
CA LYS A 300 14.62 -8.70 -29.85
C LYS A 300 14.14 -9.07 -31.23
N PHE A 301 14.68 -8.39 -32.24
CA PHE A 301 14.45 -8.72 -33.65
C PHE A 301 15.09 -10.05 -34.06
N PHE A 302 16.15 -10.45 -33.36
CA PHE A 302 16.90 -11.68 -33.61
C PHE A 302 16.97 -12.54 -32.36
N SER A 303 16.62 -13.83 -32.48
CA SER A 303 16.85 -14.83 -31.46
C SER A 303 17.59 -16.03 -32.06
N MET A 304 18.41 -16.70 -31.26
CA MET A 304 19.20 -17.86 -31.67
C MET A 304 19.29 -18.87 -30.54
N GLY A 305 18.92 -20.10 -30.84
CA GLY A 305 19.08 -21.24 -29.96
C GLY A 305 20.09 -22.25 -30.52
N VAL A 306 20.80 -22.91 -29.61
CA VAL A 306 21.72 -24.00 -29.93
C VAL A 306 21.34 -25.19 -29.11
N ASN A 307 21.30 -26.37 -29.72
CA ASN A 307 21.06 -27.63 -29.03
C ASN A 307 22.06 -28.68 -29.45
N ALA A 308 22.44 -29.57 -28.52
CA ALA A 308 23.25 -30.73 -28.73
C ALA A 308 22.65 -31.92 -27.97
N GLY A 309 22.69 -33.10 -28.55
CA GLY A 309 22.17 -34.32 -27.94
C GLY A 309 22.97 -35.54 -28.33
N TYR A 310 23.07 -36.46 -27.43
CA TYR A 310 23.64 -37.77 -27.68
C TYR A 310 22.61 -38.86 -27.35
N THR A 311 22.31 -39.70 -28.32
CA THR A 311 21.36 -40.79 -28.16
C THR A 311 22.09 -42.12 -28.21
N VAL A 312 22.02 -42.85 -27.14
CA VAL A 312 22.48 -44.27 -27.08
C VAL A 312 21.32 -45.14 -27.48
N LYS A 313 21.53 -45.94 -28.53
CA LYS A 313 20.57 -46.96 -29.01
C LYS A 313 21.06 -48.32 -28.55
N ASN A 314 20.22 -49.03 -27.83
CA ASN A 314 20.53 -50.36 -27.29
C ASN A 314 20.09 -51.51 -28.23
N SER A 315 20.09 -51.25 -29.52
CA SER A 315 19.76 -52.28 -30.54
C SER A 315 21.04 -52.70 -31.28
N SER A 316 21.21 -53.97 -31.49
CA SER A 316 22.35 -54.58 -32.24
C SER A 316 22.40 -54.14 -33.72
N THR A 317 21.34 -53.53 -34.23
CA THR A 317 21.21 -53.09 -35.64
C THR A 317 21.23 -51.58 -35.82
N SER A 318 21.30 -50.78 -34.74
CA SER A 318 21.23 -49.33 -34.84
C SER A 318 22.42 -48.66 -34.13
N SER A 319 23.01 -47.67 -34.78
CA SER A 319 24.15 -46.90 -34.28
C SER A 319 23.71 -45.77 -33.32
N ASN A 320 24.53 -45.48 -32.33
CA ASN A 320 24.39 -44.26 -31.50
C ASN A 320 24.39 -43.00 -32.38
N THR A 321 23.69 -41.96 -31.97
CA THR A 321 23.63 -40.71 -32.74
C THR A 321 24.08 -39.55 -31.91
N LEU A 322 24.87 -38.67 -32.50
CA LEU A 322 25.18 -37.33 -31.98
C LEU A 322 24.38 -36.32 -32.81
N ASP A 323 23.54 -35.58 -32.17
CA ASP A 323 22.70 -34.54 -32.76
C ASP A 323 23.21 -33.17 -32.38
N ALA A 324 23.30 -32.23 -33.32
CA ALA A 324 23.56 -30.85 -33.06
C ALA A 324 22.61 -29.98 -33.90
N GLY A 325 22.09 -28.92 -33.33
CA GLY A 325 21.17 -28.05 -34.04
C GLY A 325 21.34 -26.59 -33.70
N ILE A 326 21.01 -25.76 -34.66
CA ILE A 326 20.95 -24.30 -34.50
C ILE A 326 19.61 -23.83 -35.03
N SER A 327 18.91 -23.05 -34.24
CA SER A 327 17.70 -22.35 -34.63
C SER A 327 17.92 -20.84 -34.57
N ALA A 328 17.43 -20.11 -35.53
CA ALA A 328 17.48 -18.64 -35.54
C ALA A 328 16.12 -18.09 -36.00
N THR A 329 15.64 -17.06 -35.32
CA THR A 329 14.45 -16.31 -35.72
C THR A 329 14.83 -14.87 -35.96
N ILE A 330 14.54 -14.35 -37.16
CA ILE A 330 14.80 -12.97 -37.55
C ILE A 330 13.48 -12.34 -37.97
N GLY A 331 12.87 -11.57 -37.08
CA GLY A 331 11.55 -10.98 -37.30
C GLY A 331 10.48 -12.09 -37.54
N GLY A 332 10.05 -12.22 -38.80
CA GLY A 332 9.08 -13.25 -39.24
C GLY A 332 9.70 -14.42 -39.96
N LEU A 333 11.02 -14.53 -40.02
CA LEU A 333 11.77 -15.61 -40.63
C LEU A 333 12.32 -16.55 -39.56
N ASN A 334 11.92 -17.82 -39.63
CA ASN A 334 12.48 -18.88 -38.80
C ASN A 334 13.36 -19.78 -39.63
N LEU A 335 14.60 -19.97 -39.21
CA LEU A 335 15.57 -20.85 -39.76
C LEU A 335 15.96 -21.89 -38.75
N ALA A 336 15.94 -23.18 -39.09
CA ALA A 336 16.50 -24.22 -38.24
C ALA A 336 17.35 -25.17 -39.09
N SER A 337 18.50 -25.51 -38.54
CA SER A 337 19.40 -26.54 -39.13
C SER A 337 19.74 -27.56 -38.06
N SER A 338 19.64 -28.81 -38.37
CA SER A 338 20.11 -29.90 -37.52
C SER A 338 21.01 -30.84 -38.28
N LEU A 339 21.98 -31.39 -37.58
CA LEU A 339 22.98 -32.28 -38.04
C LEU A 339 22.97 -33.52 -37.14
N SER A 340 22.81 -34.69 -37.70
CA SER A 340 22.79 -35.95 -36.97
C SER A 340 23.93 -36.85 -37.48
N PHE A 341 24.78 -37.27 -36.56
CA PHE A 341 25.91 -38.16 -36.88
C PHE A 341 25.66 -39.55 -36.27
N PRO A 342 25.40 -40.55 -37.07
CA PRO A 342 25.39 -41.93 -36.58
C PRO A 342 26.83 -42.37 -36.29
N LEU A 343 27.05 -42.88 -35.08
CA LEU A 343 28.35 -43.38 -34.61
C LEU A 343 28.36 -44.92 -34.60
N GLY A 344 28.50 -45.52 -35.73
CA GLY A 344 28.53 -47.00 -35.89
C GLY A 344 29.65 -47.47 -36.78
N LEU A 345 29.95 -48.79 -36.73
CA LEU A 345 31.04 -49.41 -37.44
C LEU A 345 30.83 -49.56 -38.96
N GLU A 346 29.61 -49.41 -39.47
CA GLU A 346 29.27 -49.60 -40.89
C GLU A 346 28.71 -48.30 -41.49
N GLY A 347 29.62 -47.45 -42.00
CA GLY A 347 29.30 -46.31 -42.87
C GLY A 347 28.90 -45.03 -42.12
N PHE A 348 29.71 -44.00 -42.24
CA PHE A 348 29.39 -42.65 -41.77
C PHE A 348 28.42 -41.98 -42.78
N THR A 349 27.13 -41.92 -42.37
CA THR A 349 26.08 -41.26 -43.20
C THR A 349 25.43 -40.14 -42.39
N PRO A 350 26.06 -38.93 -42.37
CA PRO A 350 25.48 -37.79 -41.63
C PRO A 350 24.19 -37.32 -42.33
N ALA A 351 23.16 -37.09 -41.51
CA ALA A 351 21.92 -36.47 -41.97
C ALA A 351 21.89 -34.97 -41.61
N VAL A 352 21.65 -34.14 -42.62
CA VAL A 352 21.50 -32.69 -42.46
C VAL A 352 20.06 -32.33 -42.80
N SER A 353 19.40 -31.65 -41.91
CA SER A 353 18.09 -31.06 -42.19
C SER A 353 18.16 -29.54 -42.06
N VAL A 354 17.51 -28.87 -42.99
CA VAL A 354 17.36 -27.42 -42.98
C VAL A 354 15.88 -27.10 -43.16
N SER A 355 15.34 -26.31 -42.32
CA SER A 355 13.96 -25.82 -42.44
C SER A 355 13.94 -24.30 -42.42
N MET A 356 13.06 -23.74 -43.26
CA MET A 356 12.84 -22.30 -43.34
C MET A 356 11.35 -22.01 -43.38
N SER A 357 10.87 -21.12 -42.56
CA SER A 357 9.49 -20.60 -42.60
C SER A 357 9.48 -19.06 -42.56
N VAL A 358 8.60 -18.48 -43.36
CA VAL A 358 8.48 -17.00 -43.49
C VAL A 358 7.04 -16.59 -43.22
N SER A 359 6.88 -15.57 -42.36
CA SER A 359 5.57 -14.98 -42.07
C SER A 359 5.62 -13.45 -42.37
N PRO A 360 5.20 -13.03 -43.61
CA PRO A 360 5.28 -11.65 -44.03
C PRO A 360 4.51 -10.66 -43.12
N ASN A 361 3.39 -11.10 -42.53
CA ASN A 361 2.61 -10.25 -41.64
C ASN A 361 3.35 -9.88 -40.34
N LEU A 362 4.32 -10.68 -39.90
CA LEU A 362 5.12 -10.36 -38.72
C LEU A 362 6.00 -9.12 -38.92
N PHE A 363 6.51 -8.90 -40.13
CA PHE A 363 7.29 -7.68 -40.43
C PHE A 363 6.42 -6.43 -40.31
N ARG A 364 5.19 -6.44 -40.85
CA ARG A 364 4.28 -5.30 -40.73
C ARG A 364 3.87 -5.04 -39.27
N LYS A 365 3.55 -6.12 -38.55
CA LYS A 365 3.21 -6.06 -37.13
C LYS A 365 4.38 -5.47 -36.33
N LYS A 366 5.62 -5.90 -36.60
CA LYS A 366 6.82 -5.40 -35.91
C LYS A 366 7.03 -3.90 -36.13
N ASN A 367 6.85 -3.38 -37.35
CA ASN A 367 6.96 -1.95 -37.62
C ASN A 367 5.93 -1.13 -36.81
N ILE A 368 4.67 -1.58 -36.79
CA ILE A 368 3.61 -0.93 -36.00
C ILE A 368 3.95 -0.97 -34.50
N THR A 369 4.40 -2.11 -34.00
CA THR A 369 4.81 -2.25 -32.59
C THR A 369 5.98 -1.34 -32.25
N THR A 370 6.95 -1.18 -33.15
CA THR A 370 8.08 -0.26 -32.96
C THR A 370 7.62 1.21 -32.87
N GLU A 371 6.68 1.61 -33.73
CA GLU A 371 6.09 2.95 -33.69
C GLU A 371 5.27 3.17 -32.40
N GLN A 372 4.43 2.20 -32.01
CA GLN A 372 3.70 2.24 -30.75
C GLN A 372 4.65 2.35 -29.54
N ASN A 373 5.73 1.60 -29.53
CA ASN A 373 6.73 1.63 -28.46
C ASN A 373 7.42 3.01 -28.38
N SER A 374 7.67 3.65 -29.54
CA SER A 374 8.24 5.01 -29.58
C SER A 374 7.27 6.04 -29.00
N LEU A 375 5.98 5.96 -29.37
CA LEU A 375 4.95 6.85 -28.82
C LEU A 375 4.75 6.64 -27.32
N SER A 376 4.71 5.39 -26.87
CA SER A 376 4.61 5.08 -25.43
C SER A 376 5.82 5.59 -24.65
N SER A 377 7.03 5.50 -25.20
CA SER A 377 8.23 6.06 -24.57
C SER A 377 8.16 7.59 -24.45
N GLN A 378 7.64 8.27 -25.48
CA GLN A 378 7.44 9.73 -25.42
C GLN A 378 6.39 10.10 -24.36
N GLN A 379 5.29 9.33 -24.26
CA GLN A 379 4.28 9.54 -23.25
C GLN A 379 4.85 9.39 -21.83
N GLU A 380 5.63 8.34 -21.58
CA GLU A 380 6.27 8.12 -20.28
C GLU A 380 7.22 9.26 -19.87
N VAL A 381 7.91 9.89 -20.84
CA VAL A 381 8.73 11.08 -20.57
C VAL A 381 7.86 12.27 -20.17
N LEU A 382 6.70 12.44 -20.81
CA LEU A 382 5.74 13.48 -20.43
C LEU A 382 5.13 13.23 -19.05
N ASP A 383 4.81 11.96 -18.73
CA ASP A 383 4.31 11.57 -17.40
C ASP A 383 5.34 11.90 -16.29
N ILE A 384 6.64 11.69 -16.57
CA ILE A 384 7.72 12.09 -15.65
C ILE A 384 7.74 13.61 -15.48
N GLN A 385 7.61 14.37 -16.59
CA GLN A 385 7.59 15.84 -16.52
C GLN A 385 6.38 16.34 -15.71
N GLU A 386 5.20 15.77 -15.94
CA GLU A 386 3.98 16.08 -15.19
C GLU A 386 4.17 15.83 -13.68
N ALA A 387 4.80 14.70 -13.32
CA ALA A 387 5.09 14.40 -11.91
C ALA A 387 6.05 15.44 -11.27
N TYR A 388 7.00 15.99 -12.05
CA TYR A 388 7.84 17.08 -11.58
C TYR A 388 7.07 18.40 -11.40
N ASP A 389 6.15 18.72 -12.30
CA ASP A 389 5.32 19.92 -12.22
C ASP A 389 4.35 19.83 -11.04
N ASN A 390 3.81 18.62 -10.76
CA ASN A 390 2.98 18.34 -9.58
C ASN A 390 3.78 18.53 -8.28
N TYR A 391 5.03 18.06 -8.22
CA TYR A 391 5.91 18.32 -7.07
C TYR A 391 6.09 19.80 -6.79
N GLU A 392 6.38 20.61 -7.81
CA GLU A 392 6.56 22.07 -7.64
C GLU A 392 5.27 22.75 -7.15
N THR A 393 4.11 22.30 -7.63
CA THR A 393 2.80 22.77 -7.19
C THR A 393 2.54 22.40 -5.73
N SER A 394 2.81 21.14 -5.36
CA SER A 394 2.69 20.65 -3.99
C SER A 394 3.64 21.40 -3.04
N LEU A 395 4.87 21.63 -3.44
CA LEU A 395 5.86 22.40 -2.67
C LEU A 395 5.33 23.81 -2.31
N ILE A 396 4.76 24.52 -3.30
CA ILE A 396 4.18 25.85 -3.06
C ILE A 396 3.00 25.77 -2.09
N SER A 397 2.10 24.80 -2.31
CA SER A 397 0.89 24.61 -1.50
C SER A 397 1.22 24.29 -0.04
N TYR A 398 2.11 23.32 0.21
CA TYR A 398 2.51 22.91 1.55
C TYR A 398 3.31 24.00 2.28
N ASN A 399 4.19 24.73 1.59
CA ASN A 399 4.89 25.87 2.19
C ASN A 399 3.90 26.95 2.63
N GLN A 400 2.88 27.27 1.85
CA GLN A 400 1.86 28.23 2.23
C GLN A 400 1.02 27.72 3.41
N ALA A 401 0.66 26.45 3.43
CA ALA A 401 -0.07 25.83 4.53
C ALA A 401 0.74 25.87 5.84
N CYS A 402 2.04 25.59 5.78
CA CYS A 402 2.94 25.70 6.94
C CYS A 402 2.96 27.13 7.52
N VAL A 403 3.12 28.13 6.67
CA VAL A 403 3.11 29.55 7.10
C VAL A 403 1.77 29.92 7.76
N ASN A 404 0.65 29.44 7.21
CA ASN A 404 -0.67 29.70 7.78
C ASN A 404 -0.83 29.04 9.16
N LEU A 405 -0.37 27.80 9.33
CA LEU A 405 -0.40 27.09 10.61
C LEU A 405 0.43 27.81 11.69
N GLU A 406 1.61 28.27 11.35
CA GLU A 406 2.46 28.99 12.30
C GLU A 406 1.83 30.33 12.70
N TRP A 407 1.24 31.06 11.74
CA TRP A 407 0.52 32.29 12.02
C TRP A 407 -0.66 32.05 12.96
N GLU A 408 -1.44 31.00 12.71
CA GLU A 408 -2.60 30.64 13.53
C GLU A 408 -2.17 30.23 14.94
N LYS A 409 -1.14 29.40 15.09
CA LYS A 409 -0.56 29.00 16.37
C LYS A 409 -0.19 30.23 17.21
N LYS A 410 0.50 31.22 16.59
CA LYS A 410 0.90 32.44 17.26
C LYS A 410 -0.33 33.26 17.68
N SER A 411 -1.28 33.45 16.78
CA SER A 411 -2.50 34.20 17.04
C SER A 411 -3.33 33.59 18.18
N VAL A 412 -3.50 32.27 18.18
CA VAL A 412 -4.24 31.55 19.22
C VAL A 412 -3.54 31.63 20.56
N ALA A 413 -2.21 31.51 20.61
CA ALA A 413 -1.43 31.59 21.84
C ALA A 413 -1.45 33.02 22.47
N GLU A 414 -1.34 34.05 21.64
CA GLU A 414 -1.44 35.45 22.08
C GLU A 414 -2.84 35.73 22.67
N ASN A 415 -3.89 35.36 21.99
CA ASN A 415 -5.26 35.52 22.45
C ASN A 415 -5.54 34.72 23.73
N PHE A 416 -5.06 33.48 23.83
CA PHE A 416 -5.21 32.68 25.05
C PHE A 416 -4.59 33.40 26.26
N THR A 417 -3.42 33.99 26.10
CA THR A 417 -2.76 34.75 27.17
C THR A 417 -3.60 35.94 27.60
N LEU A 418 -4.11 36.74 26.65
CA LEU A 418 -4.97 37.90 26.95
C LEU A 418 -6.26 37.49 27.67
N TYR A 419 -6.94 36.42 27.22
CA TYR A 419 -8.18 36.00 27.88
C TYR A 419 -7.93 35.35 29.23
N LYS A 420 -6.79 34.71 29.45
CA LYS A 420 -6.37 34.19 30.76
C LYS A 420 -6.13 35.30 31.77
N GLU A 421 -5.47 36.37 31.36
CA GLU A 421 -5.26 37.58 32.19
C GLU A 421 -6.59 38.26 32.51
N ASN A 422 -7.46 38.44 31.52
CA ASN A 422 -8.79 39.01 31.69
C ASN A 422 -9.66 38.20 32.67
N GLU A 423 -9.68 36.85 32.55
CA GLU A 423 -10.39 35.99 33.52
C GLU A 423 -9.85 36.19 34.95
N SER A 424 -8.53 36.23 35.09
CA SER A 424 -7.90 36.44 36.40
C SER A 424 -8.30 37.77 37.07
N ASP A 425 -8.38 38.84 36.28
CA ASP A 425 -8.76 40.15 36.80
C ASP A 425 -10.25 40.24 37.10
N LEU A 426 -11.10 39.72 36.21
CA LEU A 426 -12.55 39.69 36.45
C LEU A 426 -12.92 38.76 37.61
N TYR A 427 -12.14 37.71 37.88
CA TYR A 427 -12.33 36.87 39.08
C TYR A 427 -12.13 37.68 40.37
N LYS A 428 -11.10 38.57 40.43
CA LYS A 428 -10.85 39.45 41.57
C LYS A 428 -12.01 40.42 41.78
N TYR A 429 -12.51 41.04 40.68
CA TYR A 429 -13.63 41.97 40.72
C TYR A 429 -14.95 41.30 41.10
N TYR A 430 -15.20 40.08 40.60
CA TYR A 430 -16.36 39.27 40.99
C TYR A 430 -16.34 38.94 42.48
N LYS A 431 -15.21 38.49 43.00
CA LYS A 431 -15.05 38.23 44.44
C LYS A 431 -15.25 39.49 45.29
N SER A 432 -14.99 40.67 44.78
CA SER A 432 -15.21 41.96 45.44
C SER A 432 -16.63 42.50 45.22
N GLY A 433 -17.49 41.81 44.47
CA GLY A 433 -18.86 42.27 44.18
C GLY A 433 -18.93 43.45 43.21
N ILE A 434 -17.88 43.69 42.44
CA ILE A 434 -17.79 44.82 41.48
C ILE A 434 -18.42 44.45 40.14
N VAL A 435 -18.23 43.18 39.69
CA VAL A 435 -18.78 42.68 38.43
C VAL A 435 -19.78 41.54 38.69
N SER A 436 -20.70 41.34 37.77
CA SER A 436 -21.71 40.29 37.86
C SER A 436 -21.12 38.88 37.61
N GLU A 437 -21.87 37.87 38.04
CA GLU A 437 -21.52 36.44 37.74
C GLU A 437 -21.49 36.20 36.24
N SER A 438 -22.45 36.73 35.49
CA SER A 438 -22.52 36.57 34.01
C SER A 438 -21.30 37.12 33.30
N GLU A 439 -20.75 38.26 33.79
CA GLU A 439 -19.54 38.89 33.25
C GLU A 439 -18.30 38.03 33.52
N PHE A 440 -18.14 37.49 34.74
CA PHE A 440 -17.06 36.61 35.09
C PHE A 440 -17.14 35.29 34.29
N LEU A 441 -18.33 34.68 34.20
CA LEU A 441 -18.53 33.43 33.44
C LEU A 441 -18.25 33.63 31.95
N SER A 442 -18.58 34.77 31.37
CA SER A 442 -18.22 35.16 30.01
C SER A 442 -16.71 35.17 29.79
N ALA A 443 -15.95 35.76 30.72
CA ALA A 443 -14.49 35.79 30.61
C ALA A 443 -13.87 34.38 30.75
N LYS A 444 -14.35 33.58 31.71
CA LYS A 444 -13.94 32.20 31.89
C LYS A 444 -14.22 31.36 30.62
N ASN A 445 -15.40 31.50 30.04
CA ASN A 445 -15.81 30.84 28.84
C ASN A 445 -14.89 31.18 27.64
N ASN A 446 -14.54 32.44 27.46
CA ASN A 446 -13.63 32.88 26.42
C ASN A 446 -12.23 32.29 26.59
N ARG A 447 -11.70 32.21 27.81
CA ARG A 447 -10.42 31.53 28.07
C ARG A 447 -10.51 30.03 27.69
N GLN A 448 -11.58 29.35 28.10
CA GLN A 448 -11.80 27.91 27.75
C GLN A 448 -11.93 27.70 26.24
N LEU A 449 -12.59 28.60 25.52
CA LEU A 449 -12.71 28.56 24.07
C LEU A 449 -11.32 28.60 23.40
N TYR A 450 -10.41 29.46 23.87
CA TYR A 450 -9.06 29.51 23.32
C TYR A 450 -8.19 28.33 23.76
N GLU A 451 -8.46 27.72 24.90
CA GLU A 451 -7.84 26.46 25.32
C GLU A 451 -8.17 25.34 24.34
N ILE A 452 -9.43 25.22 23.91
CA ILE A 452 -9.86 24.27 22.86
C ILE A 452 -9.21 24.60 21.52
N LYS A 453 -9.11 25.88 21.14
CA LYS A 453 -8.42 26.27 19.89
C LYS A 453 -6.95 25.87 19.88
N ILE A 454 -6.26 25.89 21.01
CA ILE A 454 -4.88 25.36 21.12
C ILE A 454 -4.86 23.86 20.80
N LEU A 455 -5.82 23.07 21.31
CA LEU A 455 -5.90 21.65 21.04
C LEU A 455 -6.22 21.37 19.56
N ILE A 456 -7.14 22.12 18.97
CA ILE A 456 -7.47 22.04 17.54
C ILE A 456 -6.21 22.32 16.70
N ASN A 457 -5.48 23.37 17.02
CA ASN A 457 -4.25 23.73 16.30
C ASN A 457 -3.17 22.63 16.40
N ARG A 458 -3.02 21.96 17.56
CA ARG A 458 -2.13 20.79 17.69
C ARG A 458 -2.53 19.66 16.72
N LEU A 459 -3.82 19.37 16.60
CA LEU A 459 -4.32 18.38 15.67
C LEU A 459 -4.07 18.77 14.22
N GLU A 460 -4.18 20.03 13.88
CA GLU A 460 -3.90 20.57 12.54
C GLU A 460 -2.43 20.37 12.15
N TYR A 461 -1.50 20.54 13.08
CA TYR A 461 -0.09 20.23 12.85
C TYR A 461 0.15 18.74 12.59
N ILE A 462 -0.52 17.85 13.33
CA ILE A 462 -0.40 16.41 13.13
C ILE A 462 -0.96 16.02 11.75
N LEU A 463 -2.17 16.51 11.42
CA LEU A 463 -2.81 16.23 10.13
C LEU A 463 -1.95 16.73 8.96
N TYR A 464 -1.44 17.95 9.05
CA TYR A 464 -0.53 18.52 8.06
C TYR A 464 0.73 17.65 7.88
N ASN A 465 1.36 17.24 8.98
CA ASN A 465 2.57 16.41 8.92
C ASN A 465 2.29 15.06 8.26
N ASN A 466 1.16 14.44 8.57
CA ASN A 466 0.75 13.18 7.97
C ASN A 466 0.43 13.33 6.47
N GLU A 467 -0.15 14.45 6.06
CA GLU A 467 -0.35 14.77 4.64
C GLU A 467 0.99 14.92 3.92
N VAL A 468 1.93 15.69 4.45
CA VAL A 468 3.29 15.81 3.90
C VAL A 468 3.97 14.44 3.77
N LEU A 469 3.90 13.61 4.82
CA LEU A 469 4.50 12.27 4.80
C LEU A 469 3.86 11.34 3.76
N SER A 470 2.57 11.50 3.47
CA SER A 470 1.86 10.68 2.49
C SER A 470 2.25 10.96 1.04
N GLU A 471 2.78 12.15 0.75
CA GLU A 471 3.26 12.53 -0.58
C GLU A 471 4.59 11.85 -0.96
N PHE A 472 5.36 11.43 0.03
CA PHE A 472 6.67 10.83 -0.21
C PHE A 472 6.69 9.33 0.02
N VAL A 473 7.54 8.68 -0.75
CA VAL A 473 7.83 7.26 -0.56
C VAL A 473 8.46 7.08 0.82
N PRO A 474 7.92 6.18 1.68
CA PRO A 474 8.50 5.92 2.98
C PRO A 474 9.96 5.50 2.88
N ALA A 475 10.81 6.08 3.72
CA ALA A 475 12.21 5.68 3.81
C ALA A 475 12.31 4.18 4.19
N ASN A 476 13.10 3.41 3.44
CA ASN A 476 13.31 1.97 3.64
C ASN A 476 14.02 1.66 4.95
#